data_4227e440d0589edb7215a2e513281cea
#
_entry.id   4227e440d0589edb7215a2e513281cea
#
_cell.length_a   1.000
_cell.length_b   1.000
_cell.length_c   1.000
_cell.angle_alpha   90.00
_cell.angle_beta   90.00
_cell.angle_gamma   90.00
#
_symmetry.space_group_name_H-M   'P 1'
#
loop_
_entity.id
_entity.type
_entity.pdbx_description
1 polymer ?
#
loop_
_entity_poly.entity_id
_entity_poly.type
_entity_poly.pdbx_seq_one_letter_code
_entity_poly.pdbx_strand_id
1 'polypeptide(L)'
;VVSLPSVSSANPSIDTSNKAVIDHLAEQFESLGFECELIPIPGRETTKFNLIATLGSGPGGLVLAGHTDTVPLDEELWSVDPFKVTQRDGKLFGLGVTDMKGFFPIIMEAVKPLLEKSFKEPLIILATADEETSMQGARSIAELGRPKARAAIIGEPTGLQPVKAHKGIMMDSVRLLGHSGHSSDPSLGNNALDAMHAVISDLMTYREELKCRYNSELFSIP
;
A
#
# COMPACT_ATOMS: atom_id res chain seq x y z
N VAL A 1 -4.51 9.23 12.94
CA VAL A 1 -3.85 8.56 11.80
C VAL A 1 -4.45 9.03 10.46
N VAL A 2 -5.77 8.93 10.26
CA VAL A 2 -6.44 9.29 8.97
C VAL A 2 -6.29 10.77 8.62
N SER A 3 -6.30 11.68 9.60
CA SER A 3 -6.17 13.12 9.39
C SER A 3 -4.74 13.59 9.04
N LEU A 4 -3.80 12.68 8.97
CA LEU A 4 -2.42 12.97 8.56
C LEU A 4 -2.23 12.49 7.11
N PRO A 5 -2.11 13.40 6.13
CA PRO A 5 -1.92 13.02 4.73
C PRO A 5 -0.62 12.22 4.53
N SER A 6 -0.69 11.19 3.70
CA SER A 6 0.44 10.33 3.34
C SER A 6 0.20 9.69 1.98
N VAL A 7 -0.06 10.51 1.00
CA VAL A 7 -0.35 10.06 -0.37
C VAL A 7 0.91 9.50 -1.01
N SER A 8 0.81 8.31 -1.58
CA SER A 8 1.87 7.68 -2.37
C SER A 8 1.56 7.83 -3.85
N SER A 9 2.51 8.36 -4.62
CA SER A 9 2.33 8.57 -6.05
C SER A 9 3.64 8.42 -6.82
N ALA A 10 3.51 7.94 -8.07
CA ALA A 10 4.60 7.99 -9.04
C ALA A 10 4.86 9.43 -9.56
N ASN A 11 3.91 10.34 -9.35
CA ASN A 11 4.08 11.75 -9.67
C ASN A 11 4.64 12.49 -8.43
N PRO A 12 5.89 12.99 -8.47
CA PRO A 12 6.52 13.65 -7.32
C PRO A 12 5.78 14.89 -6.81
N SER A 13 4.96 15.54 -7.66
CA SER A 13 4.23 16.75 -7.27
C SER A 13 3.10 16.50 -6.28
N ILE A 14 2.64 15.26 -6.16
CA ILE A 14 1.56 14.85 -5.25
C ILE A 14 1.99 13.73 -4.28
N ASP A 15 3.23 13.24 -4.42
CA ASP A 15 3.81 12.26 -3.50
C ASP A 15 4.20 12.94 -2.19
N THR A 16 3.68 12.46 -1.07
CA THR A 16 3.91 13.06 0.24
C THR A 16 4.63 12.11 1.20
N SER A 17 5.38 12.68 2.14
CA SER A 17 6.01 11.89 3.20
C SER A 17 4.97 11.31 4.14
N ASN A 18 5.17 10.06 4.54
CA ASN A 18 4.38 9.42 5.60
C ASN A 18 4.93 9.71 7.00
N LYS A 19 5.96 10.55 7.13
CA LYS A 19 6.65 10.77 8.41
C LYS A 19 5.71 11.18 9.54
N ALA A 20 4.77 12.08 9.28
CA ALA A 20 3.82 12.51 10.31
C ALA A 20 2.94 11.37 10.82
N VAL A 21 2.56 10.43 9.93
CA VAL A 21 1.82 9.22 10.31
C VAL A 21 2.70 8.30 11.15
N ILE A 22 3.94 8.07 10.74
CA ILE A 22 4.90 7.22 11.44
C ILE A 22 5.23 7.77 12.83
N ASP A 23 5.52 9.07 12.93
CA ASP A 23 5.80 9.72 14.23
C ASP A 23 4.61 9.57 15.18
N HIS A 24 3.40 9.81 14.69
CA HIS A 24 2.19 9.63 15.48
C HIS A 24 1.97 8.17 15.91
N LEU A 25 2.20 7.21 15.02
CA LEU A 25 2.08 5.78 15.36
C LEU A 25 3.14 5.38 16.39
N ALA A 26 4.39 5.84 16.24
CA ALA A 26 5.46 5.57 17.18
C ALA A 26 5.10 6.10 18.59
N GLU A 27 4.68 7.36 18.70
CA GLU A 27 4.23 7.96 19.97
C GLU A 27 3.11 7.13 20.63
N GLN A 28 2.11 6.70 19.85
CA GLN A 28 1.00 5.92 20.38
C GLN A 28 1.46 4.51 20.84
N PHE A 29 2.30 3.82 20.07
CA PHE A 29 2.79 2.50 20.45
C PHE A 29 3.79 2.57 21.61
N GLU A 30 4.65 3.60 21.69
CA GLU A 30 5.51 3.84 22.83
C GLU A 30 4.69 4.05 24.12
N SER A 31 3.58 4.78 24.05
CA SER A 31 2.67 4.97 25.19
C SER A 31 2.04 3.65 25.69
N LEU A 32 2.01 2.62 24.83
CA LEU A 32 1.56 1.26 25.15
C LEU A 32 2.73 0.33 25.55
N GLY A 33 3.96 0.86 25.67
CA GLY A 33 5.14 0.12 26.12
C GLY A 33 5.89 -0.62 25.00
N PHE A 34 5.63 -0.31 23.73
CA PHE A 34 6.43 -0.84 22.63
C PHE A 34 7.77 -0.09 22.49
N GLU A 35 8.81 -0.81 22.11
CA GLU A 35 10.05 -0.21 21.58
C GLU A 35 9.83 0.11 20.09
N CYS A 36 10.02 1.39 19.71
CA CYS A 36 9.80 1.86 18.35
C CYS A 36 11.11 2.17 17.61
N GLU A 37 11.24 1.68 16.39
CA GLU A 37 12.35 1.95 15.48
C GLU A 37 11.82 2.52 14.18
N LEU A 38 12.24 3.74 13.83
CA LEU A 38 11.92 4.39 12.56
C LEU A 38 13.04 4.11 11.56
N ILE A 39 12.70 3.53 10.42
CA ILE A 39 13.65 3.11 9.39
C ILE A 39 13.41 3.95 8.13
N PRO A 40 14.34 4.87 7.79
CA PRO A 40 14.23 5.65 6.57
C PRO A 40 14.36 4.74 5.33
N ILE A 41 13.56 5.04 4.29
CA ILE A 41 13.61 4.31 3.02
C ILE A 41 14.58 5.05 2.09
N PRO A 42 15.65 4.40 1.62
CA PRO A 42 16.66 5.04 0.78
C PRO A 42 16.16 5.28 -0.65
N GLY A 43 16.81 6.22 -1.35
CA GLY A 43 16.65 6.42 -2.79
C GLY A 43 15.36 7.13 -3.24
N ARG A 44 14.69 7.85 -2.34
CA ARG A 44 13.48 8.63 -2.63
C ARG A 44 13.77 10.13 -2.59
N GLU A 45 13.14 10.91 -3.48
CA GLU A 45 13.12 12.37 -3.38
C GLU A 45 12.34 12.81 -2.14
N THR A 46 11.17 12.21 -1.93
CA THR A 46 10.38 12.37 -0.71
C THR A 46 10.84 11.35 0.33
N THR A 47 11.35 11.81 1.45
CA THR A 47 11.78 10.93 2.54
C THR A 47 10.57 10.22 3.17
N LYS A 48 10.58 8.90 3.13
CA LYS A 48 9.57 8.03 3.74
C LYS A 48 10.19 7.08 4.74
N PHE A 49 9.36 6.55 5.63
CA PHE A 49 9.82 5.73 6.74
C PHE A 49 8.96 4.48 6.90
N ASN A 50 9.58 3.42 7.35
CA ASN A 50 8.90 2.29 7.98
C ASN A 50 9.00 2.43 9.50
N LEU A 51 8.07 1.80 10.22
CA LEU A 51 8.10 1.65 11.67
C LEU A 51 8.10 0.17 12.02
N ILE A 52 9.03 -0.23 12.89
CA ILE A 52 8.96 -1.50 13.62
C ILE A 52 8.73 -1.14 15.09
N ALA A 53 7.58 -1.53 15.65
CA ALA A 53 7.29 -1.38 17.07
C ALA A 53 7.15 -2.76 17.70
N THR A 54 7.92 -3.04 18.76
CA THR A 54 8.03 -4.37 19.37
C THR A 54 7.62 -4.34 20.84
N LEU A 55 6.74 -5.23 21.23
CA LEU A 55 6.36 -5.46 22.63
C LEU A 55 6.77 -6.88 23.03
N GLY A 56 7.58 -6.98 24.09
CA GLY A 56 8.16 -8.25 24.52
C GLY A 56 9.48 -8.56 23.80
N SER A 57 10.02 -9.74 24.03
CA SER A 57 11.34 -10.13 23.52
C SER A 57 11.41 -11.63 23.26
N GLY A 58 12.49 -12.08 22.62
CA GLY A 58 12.76 -13.48 22.35
C GLY A 58 12.49 -13.88 20.89
N PRO A 59 12.70 -15.17 20.56
CA PRO A 59 12.46 -15.69 19.22
C PRO A 59 10.98 -15.92 18.93
N GLY A 60 10.62 -16.00 17.66
CA GLY A 60 9.24 -16.23 17.23
C GLY A 60 8.44 -14.94 17.13
N GLY A 61 7.20 -14.98 17.57
CA GLY A 61 6.32 -13.82 17.64
C GLY A 61 5.31 -13.71 16.51
N LEU A 62 4.49 -12.67 16.61
CA LEU A 62 3.46 -12.32 15.63
C LEU A 62 3.73 -10.93 15.10
N VAL A 63 3.80 -10.79 13.79
CA VAL A 63 3.80 -9.49 13.11
C VAL A 63 2.38 -9.12 12.74
N LEU A 64 1.96 -7.89 13.10
CA LEU A 64 0.76 -7.23 12.58
C LEU A 64 1.25 -6.14 11.61
N ALA A 65 1.06 -6.36 10.32
CA ALA A 65 1.62 -5.51 9.26
C ALA A 65 0.53 -4.73 8.53
N GLY A 66 0.85 -3.50 8.18
CA GLY A 66 0.03 -2.66 7.33
C GLY A 66 0.83 -1.53 6.69
N HIS A 67 0.25 -0.88 5.68
CA HIS A 67 0.84 0.30 5.08
C HIS A 67 0.24 1.59 5.66
N THR A 68 1.01 2.66 5.54
CA THR A 68 0.66 3.98 6.08
C THR A 68 0.33 5.00 5.00
N ASP A 69 0.57 4.65 3.76
CA ASP A 69 0.25 5.47 2.61
C ASP A 69 -1.18 5.26 2.12
N THR A 70 -1.61 6.12 1.25
CA THR A 70 -2.91 6.09 0.58
C THR A 70 -2.74 6.46 -0.89
N VAL A 71 -3.67 6.02 -1.73
CA VAL A 71 -3.76 6.46 -3.12
C VAL A 71 -4.00 7.97 -3.24
N PRO A 72 -3.64 8.61 -4.37
CA PRO A 72 -4.13 9.93 -4.71
C PRO A 72 -5.66 9.95 -4.71
N LEU A 73 -6.24 11.05 -4.27
CA LEU A 73 -7.69 11.21 -4.24
C LEU A 73 -8.17 12.22 -5.28
N ASP A 74 -9.40 12.05 -5.71
CA ASP A 74 -10.17 13.04 -6.44
C ASP A 74 -11.19 13.63 -5.45
N GLU A 75 -10.95 14.86 -4.99
CA GLU A 75 -11.77 15.51 -3.97
C GLU A 75 -13.23 15.67 -4.41
N GLU A 76 -13.51 15.82 -5.70
CA GLU A 76 -14.85 15.96 -6.24
C GLU A 76 -15.72 14.71 -6.04
N LEU A 77 -15.10 13.54 -5.89
CA LEU A 77 -15.80 12.27 -5.67
C LEU A 77 -16.13 12.00 -4.18
N TRP A 78 -15.63 12.84 -3.27
CA TRP A 78 -15.85 12.65 -1.84
C TRP A 78 -17.06 13.40 -1.33
N SER A 79 -17.96 12.73 -0.62
CA SER A 79 -19.14 13.32 0.04
C SER A 79 -18.83 13.90 1.43
N VAL A 80 -17.63 13.70 1.95
CA VAL A 80 -17.12 14.18 3.24
C VAL A 80 -15.64 14.56 3.06
N ASP A 81 -15.08 15.32 4.01
CA ASP A 81 -13.65 15.61 4.02
C ASP A 81 -12.84 14.29 4.15
N PRO A 82 -12.01 13.92 3.16
CA PRO A 82 -11.27 12.66 3.18
C PRO A 82 -10.24 12.58 4.31
N PHE A 83 -9.76 13.71 4.81
CA PHE A 83 -8.77 13.80 5.90
C PHE A 83 -9.40 14.03 7.28
N LYS A 84 -10.73 13.94 7.37
CA LYS A 84 -11.45 14.03 8.64
C LYS A 84 -12.36 12.82 8.81
N VAL A 85 -12.06 11.98 9.81
CA VAL A 85 -12.93 10.83 10.09
C VAL A 85 -14.33 11.30 10.41
N THR A 86 -15.28 10.90 9.59
CA THR A 86 -16.71 11.22 9.75
C THR A 86 -17.45 9.94 10.11
N GLN A 87 -18.14 9.94 11.24
CA GLN A 87 -19.01 8.84 11.65
C GLN A 87 -20.44 9.12 11.18
N ARG A 88 -21.01 8.20 10.41
CA ARG A 88 -22.38 8.26 9.91
C ARG A 88 -22.93 6.85 9.70
N ASP A 89 -24.15 6.60 10.11
CA ASP A 89 -24.87 5.32 9.93
C ASP A 89 -24.07 4.10 10.42
N GLY A 90 -23.39 4.23 11.56
CA GLY A 90 -22.57 3.16 12.13
C GLY A 90 -21.28 2.86 11.37
N LYS A 91 -20.87 3.71 10.43
CA LYS A 91 -19.67 3.59 9.61
C LYS A 91 -18.75 4.79 9.81
N LEU A 92 -17.46 4.57 9.59
CA LEU A 92 -16.43 5.60 9.56
C LEU A 92 -16.03 5.87 8.11
N PHE A 93 -16.00 7.14 7.74
CA PHE A 93 -15.60 7.62 6.41
C PHE A 93 -14.33 8.45 6.53
N GLY A 94 -13.40 8.25 5.62
CA GLY A 94 -12.12 8.96 5.51
C GLY A 94 -11.13 8.17 4.68
N LEU A 95 -10.19 8.85 4.03
CA LEU A 95 -9.17 8.23 3.19
C LEU A 95 -8.22 7.40 4.06
N GLY A 96 -8.08 6.12 3.74
CA GLY A 96 -7.28 5.17 4.53
C GLY A 96 -7.98 4.62 5.78
N VAL A 97 -9.27 4.92 6.02
CA VAL A 97 -10.02 4.26 7.11
C VAL A 97 -10.10 2.75 6.89
N THR A 98 -10.37 2.33 5.67
CA THR A 98 -10.48 0.92 5.30
C THR A 98 -9.13 0.40 4.77
N ASP A 99 -8.48 1.14 3.90
CA ASP A 99 -7.25 0.79 3.22
C ASP A 99 -6.15 1.82 3.52
N MET A 100 -5.23 1.52 4.46
CA MET A 100 -5.51 0.59 5.57
C MET A 100 -5.04 1.19 6.90
N LYS A 101 -4.91 2.55 6.96
CA LYS A 101 -4.46 3.25 8.19
C LYS A 101 -5.36 2.99 9.40
N GLY A 102 -6.64 2.67 9.18
CA GLY A 102 -7.57 2.29 10.23
C GLY A 102 -7.22 0.99 10.96
N PHE A 103 -6.37 0.15 10.37
CA PHE A 103 -5.90 -1.08 11.01
C PHE A 103 -5.08 -0.81 12.28
N PHE A 104 -4.25 0.24 12.28
CA PHE A 104 -3.39 0.56 13.44
C PHE A 104 -4.18 0.91 14.71
N PRO A 105 -5.20 1.77 14.69
CA PRO A 105 -6.06 1.99 15.86
C PRO A 105 -6.75 0.71 16.35
N ILE A 106 -7.15 -0.19 15.44
CA ILE A 106 -7.76 -1.47 15.81
C ILE A 106 -6.75 -2.33 16.59
N ILE A 107 -5.48 -2.38 16.12
CA ILE A 107 -4.41 -3.07 16.86
C ILE A 107 -4.26 -2.47 18.26
N MET A 108 -4.19 -1.15 18.39
CA MET A 108 -4.02 -0.48 19.68
C MET A 108 -5.13 -0.86 20.66
N GLU A 109 -6.39 -0.83 20.21
CA GLU A 109 -7.53 -1.23 21.05
C GLU A 109 -7.49 -2.73 21.40
N ALA A 110 -7.08 -3.59 20.48
CA ALA A 110 -6.96 -5.03 20.72
C ALA A 110 -5.82 -5.38 21.70
N VAL A 111 -4.75 -4.60 21.73
CA VAL A 111 -3.57 -4.83 22.58
C VAL A 111 -3.78 -4.31 24.00
N LYS A 112 -4.49 -3.20 24.20
CA LYS A 112 -4.70 -2.58 25.52
C LYS A 112 -5.08 -3.57 26.65
N PRO A 113 -6.06 -4.47 26.49
CA PRO A 113 -6.43 -5.44 27.54
C PRO A 113 -5.38 -6.53 27.77
N LEU A 114 -4.35 -6.59 26.93
CA LEU A 114 -3.28 -7.59 27.03
C LEU A 114 -2.00 -7.03 27.67
N LEU A 115 -1.89 -5.73 27.87
CA LEU A 115 -0.65 -5.08 28.37
C LEU A 115 -0.23 -5.52 29.76
N GLU A 116 -1.19 -5.94 30.60
CA GLU A 116 -0.91 -6.48 31.94
C GLU A 116 -0.41 -7.93 31.92
N LYS A 117 -0.45 -8.59 30.74
CA LYS A 117 -0.03 -9.98 30.58
C LYS A 117 1.42 -10.05 30.10
N SER A 118 2.16 -11.04 30.58
CA SER A 118 3.47 -11.35 29.99
C SER A 118 3.31 -12.03 28.65
N PHE A 119 3.95 -11.49 27.62
CA PHE A 119 4.01 -12.13 26.32
C PHE A 119 5.09 -13.22 26.32
N LYS A 120 4.75 -14.42 25.82
CA LYS A 120 5.71 -15.52 25.66
C LYS A 120 6.63 -15.33 24.46
N GLU A 121 6.15 -14.63 23.45
CA GLU A 121 6.82 -14.29 22.21
C GLU A 121 6.51 -12.82 21.88
N PRO A 122 7.36 -12.11 21.15
CA PRO A 122 7.13 -10.70 20.86
C PRO A 122 5.91 -10.48 19.97
N LEU A 123 5.19 -9.39 20.24
CA LEU A 123 4.22 -8.80 19.35
C LEU A 123 4.90 -7.66 18.60
N ILE A 124 4.85 -7.69 17.28
CA ILE A 124 5.59 -6.76 16.42
C ILE A 124 4.59 -6.07 15.51
N ILE A 125 4.60 -4.74 15.51
CA ILE A 125 3.84 -3.94 14.56
C ILE A 125 4.80 -3.50 13.47
N LEU A 126 4.44 -3.74 12.22
CA LEU A 126 5.18 -3.31 11.05
C LEU A 126 4.30 -2.35 10.25
N ALA A 127 4.69 -1.07 10.22
CA ALA A 127 4.03 -0.08 9.41
C ALA A 127 4.96 0.31 8.25
N THR A 128 4.52 0.07 7.01
CA THR A 128 5.32 0.29 5.80
C THR A 128 4.82 1.48 4.99
N ALA A 129 5.66 1.98 4.10
CA ALA A 129 5.31 3.02 3.14
C ALA A 129 5.28 2.48 1.71
N ASP A 130 4.65 3.25 0.80
CA ASP A 130 4.67 3.03 -0.64
C ASP A 130 4.07 1.69 -1.10
N GLU A 131 3.14 1.13 -0.36
CA GLU A 131 2.43 -0.07 -0.77
C GLU A 131 1.65 0.20 -2.07
N GLU A 132 0.95 1.33 -2.12
CA GLU A 132 0.08 1.77 -3.22
C GLU A 132 0.83 2.16 -4.52
N THR A 133 2.16 2.07 -4.51
CA THR A 133 2.98 2.43 -5.68
C THR A 133 4.07 1.40 -5.96
N SER A 134 5.19 1.51 -5.26
CA SER A 134 6.42 0.77 -5.58
C SER A 134 6.72 -0.38 -4.63
N MET A 135 5.97 -0.50 -3.53
CA MET A 135 6.25 -1.40 -2.40
C MET A 135 7.66 -1.23 -1.81
N GLN A 136 8.27 -0.04 -1.98
CA GLN A 136 9.64 0.19 -1.56
C GLN A 136 9.83 0.03 -0.04
N GLY A 137 8.81 0.37 0.75
CA GLY A 137 8.81 0.14 2.18
C GLY A 137 8.97 -1.34 2.52
N ALA A 138 8.10 -2.19 1.99
CA ALA A 138 8.17 -3.63 2.22
C ALA A 138 9.45 -4.26 1.66
N ARG A 139 9.93 -3.79 0.49
CA ARG A 139 11.20 -4.25 -0.10
C ARG A 139 12.39 -3.95 0.81
N SER A 140 12.48 -2.72 1.33
CA SER A 140 13.57 -2.34 2.24
C SER A 140 13.58 -3.16 3.53
N ILE A 141 12.42 -3.51 4.06
CA ILE A 141 12.28 -4.40 5.22
C ILE A 141 12.73 -5.84 4.87
N ALA A 142 12.36 -6.33 3.70
CA ALA A 142 12.80 -7.66 3.24
C ALA A 142 14.32 -7.73 3.06
N GLU A 143 14.94 -6.70 2.48
CA GLU A 143 16.38 -6.57 2.33
C GLU A 143 17.10 -6.47 3.69
N LEU A 144 16.50 -5.76 4.64
CA LEU A 144 16.99 -5.68 6.01
C LEU A 144 16.95 -7.04 6.74
N GLY A 145 16.10 -7.97 6.29
CA GLY A 145 15.95 -9.32 6.82
C GLY A 145 15.33 -9.39 8.22
N ARG A 146 14.61 -8.35 8.64
CA ARG A 146 13.88 -8.28 9.92
C ARG A 146 12.62 -7.38 9.81
N PRO A 147 11.62 -7.52 10.69
CA PRO A 147 11.61 -8.43 11.84
C PRO A 147 11.51 -9.90 11.42
N LYS A 148 11.94 -10.79 12.29
CA LYS A 148 11.73 -12.24 12.14
C LYS A 148 10.65 -12.67 13.12
N ALA A 149 9.62 -13.34 12.61
CA ALA A 149 8.51 -13.81 13.43
C ALA A 149 8.03 -15.18 12.94
N ARG A 150 7.25 -15.88 13.78
CA ARG A 150 6.65 -17.17 13.44
C ARG A 150 5.47 -17.04 12.49
N ALA A 151 4.75 -15.94 12.58
CA ALA A 151 3.57 -15.67 11.75
C ALA A 151 3.40 -14.14 11.52
N ALA A 152 2.68 -13.80 10.48
CA ALA A 152 2.27 -12.44 10.18
C ALA A 152 0.77 -12.38 9.84
N ILE A 153 0.10 -11.32 10.26
CA ILE A 153 -1.23 -10.91 9.81
C ILE A 153 -1.06 -9.58 9.11
N ILE A 154 -1.50 -9.50 7.87
CA ILE A 154 -1.55 -8.28 7.09
C ILE A 154 -2.98 -7.78 7.09
N GLY A 155 -3.20 -6.55 7.52
CA GLY A 155 -4.53 -6.01 7.81
C GLY A 155 -5.28 -5.43 6.63
N GLU A 156 -5.05 -5.96 5.43
CA GLU A 156 -5.74 -5.55 4.21
C GLU A 156 -7.26 -5.77 4.28
N PRO A 157 -8.05 -4.94 3.57
CA PRO A 157 -9.52 -5.01 3.61
C PRO A 157 -10.06 -6.22 2.82
N THR A 158 -10.17 -7.36 3.47
CA THR A 158 -10.61 -8.64 2.88
C THR A 158 -12.05 -9.01 3.24
N GLY A 159 -12.85 -8.06 3.75
CA GLY A 159 -14.19 -8.33 4.26
C GLY A 159 -14.18 -9.28 5.46
N LEU A 160 -13.14 -9.24 6.29
CA LEU A 160 -12.90 -10.11 7.44
C LEU A 160 -12.78 -11.60 7.08
N GLN A 161 -12.46 -11.93 5.83
CA GLN A 161 -12.17 -13.29 5.40
C GLN A 161 -10.66 -13.51 5.37
N PRO A 162 -10.16 -14.57 6.01
CA PRO A 162 -8.74 -14.92 5.92
C PRO A 162 -8.35 -15.24 4.47
N VAL A 163 -7.37 -14.53 3.93
CA VAL A 163 -6.81 -14.74 2.59
C VAL A 163 -5.40 -15.29 2.74
N LYS A 164 -5.13 -16.43 2.12
CA LYS A 164 -3.82 -17.10 2.21
C LYS A 164 -2.90 -16.83 1.03
N ALA A 165 -3.42 -16.28 -0.05
CA ALA A 165 -2.67 -15.98 -1.26
C ALA A 165 -3.37 -14.88 -2.07
N HIS A 166 -2.60 -14.12 -2.83
CA HIS A 166 -3.09 -13.13 -3.80
C HIS A 166 -2.30 -13.24 -5.10
N LYS A 167 -2.86 -12.68 -6.17
CA LYS A 167 -2.16 -12.54 -7.45
C LYS A 167 -1.07 -11.48 -7.33
N GLY A 168 -0.01 -11.64 -8.13
CA GLY A 168 0.94 -10.57 -8.35
C GLY A 168 0.34 -9.46 -9.21
N ILE A 169 0.99 -8.30 -9.20
CA ILE A 169 0.67 -7.18 -10.07
C ILE A 169 1.89 -6.83 -10.93
N MET A 170 1.63 -6.46 -12.18
CA MET A 170 2.61 -5.89 -13.09
C MET A 170 1.97 -4.67 -13.76
N MET A 171 2.62 -3.53 -13.67
CA MET A 171 2.18 -2.29 -14.29
C MET A 171 3.25 -1.85 -15.29
N ASP A 172 2.88 -1.84 -16.56
CA ASP A 172 3.74 -1.41 -17.65
C ASP A 172 3.15 -0.20 -18.36
N SER A 173 4.01 0.65 -18.89
CA SER A 173 3.62 1.81 -19.70
C SER A 173 4.13 1.63 -21.12
N VAL A 174 3.22 1.71 -22.09
CA VAL A 174 3.57 1.73 -23.52
C VAL A 174 3.46 3.16 -24.02
N ARG A 175 4.58 3.73 -24.46
CA ARG A 175 4.64 5.08 -25.03
C ARG A 175 4.98 5.01 -26.52
N LEU A 176 4.12 5.57 -27.35
CA LEU A 176 4.34 5.70 -28.79
C LEU A 176 4.61 7.13 -29.14
N LEU A 177 5.66 7.34 -29.93
CA LEU A 177 6.04 8.66 -30.45
C LEU A 177 5.71 8.72 -31.94
N GLY A 178 4.81 9.64 -32.30
CA GLY A 178 4.48 9.93 -33.66
C GLY A 178 5.37 11.04 -34.26
N HIS A 179 5.18 11.27 -35.54
CA HIS A 179 5.79 12.39 -36.26
C HIS A 179 4.69 13.23 -36.88
N SER A 180 4.75 14.55 -36.69
CA SER A 180 3.78 15.47 -37.23
C SER A 180 3.97 15.66 -38.72
N GLY A 181 2.88 15.62 -39.50
CA GLY A 181 2.83 15.94 -40.91
C GLY A 181 1.78 17.02 -41.20
N HIS A 182 1.88 17.67 -42.33
CA HIS A 182 0.87 18.64 -42.77
C HIS A 182 -0.40 17.87 -43.18
N SER A 183 -1.58 18.36 -42.80
CA SER A 183 -2.86 17.70 -43.09
C SER A 183 -3.16 17.44 -44.56
N SER A 184 -2.57 18.24 -45.48
CA SER A 184 -2.70 18.05 -46.91
C SER A 184 -1.85 16.91 -47.48
N ASP A 185 -0.85 16.44 -46.72
CA ASP A 185 -0.01 15.30 -47.07
C ASP A 185 0.31 14.46 -45.83
N PRO A 186 -0.61 13.58 -45.46
CA PRO A 186 -0.44 12.70 -44.31
C PRO A 186 0.76 11.74 -44.41
N SER A 187 1.27 11.50 -45.61
CA SER A 187 2.43 10.61 -45.82
C SER A 187 3.74 11.15 -45.24
N LEU A 188 3.79 12.45 -44.94
CA LEU A 188 4.90 13.09 -44.27
C LEU A 188 4.90 12.93 -42.74
N GLY A 189 3.82 12.38 -42.19
CA GLY A 189 3.65 12.15 -40.78
C GLY A 189 3.62 10.67 -40.40
N ASN A 190 3.60 10.41 -39.12
CA ASN A 190 3.34 9.06 -38.55
C ASN A 190 2.44 9.20 -37.33
N ASN A 191 1.21 8.72 -37.47
CA ASN A 191 0.19 8.87 -36.44
C ASN A 191 0.39 7.85 -35.31
N ALA A 192 0.75 8.34 -34.11
CA ALA A 192 0.92 7.50 -32.95
C ALA A 192 -0.39 6.79 -32.51
N LEU A 193 -1.57 7.34 -32.84
CA LEU A 193 -2.85 6.70 -32.51
C LEU A 193 -3.10 5.44 -33.35
N ASP A 194 -2.70 5.42 -34.62
CA ASP A 194 -2.81 4.25 -35.49
C ASP A 194 -1.92 3.11 -34.94
N ALA A 195 -0.70 3.45 -34.54
CA ALA A 195 0.19 2.49 -33.91
C ALA A 195 -0.35 2.02 -32.54
N MET A 196 -0.96 2.91 -31.74
CA MET A 196 -1.57 2.56 -30.46
C MET A 196 -2.75 1.64 -30.65
N HIS A 197 -3.56 1.82 -31.70
CA HIS A 197 -4.66 0.90 -32.03
C HIS A 197 -4.15 -0.53 -32.24
N ALA A 198 -3.04 -0.72 -32.96
CA ALA A 198 -2.43 -2.04 -33.16
C ALA A 198 -1.97 -2.64 -31.83
N VAL A 199 -1.27 -1.87 -31.00
CA VAL A 199 -0.83 -2.33 -29.66
C VAL A 199 -2.00 -2.74 -28.78
N ILE A 200 -3.08 -1.96 -28.74
CA ILE A 200 -4.28 -2.28 -27.96
C ILE A 200 -4.90 -3.59 -28.47
N SER A 201 -4.99 -3.77 -29.79
CA SER A 201 -5.54 -4.99 -30.39
C SER A 201 -4.72 -6.22 -30.01
N ASP A 202 -3.40 -6.12 -30.05
CA ASP A 202 -2.49 -7.21 -29.65
C ASP A 202 -2.62 -7.52 -28.15
N LEU A 203 -2.70 -6.50 -27.29
CA LEU A 203 -2.90 -6.67 -25.86
C LEU A 203 -4.24 -7.35 -25.55
N MET A 204 -5.30 -7.00 -26.27
CA MET A 204 -6.60 -7.67 -26.11
C MET A 204 -6.54 -9.13 -26.52
N THR A 205 -5.85 -9.47 -27.61
CA THR A 205 -5.62 -10.84 -28.02
C THR A 205 -4.80 -11.61 -26.99
N TYR A 206 -3.70 -11.02 -26.53
CA TYR A 206 -2.85 -11.60 -25.49
C TYR A 206 -3.61 -11.85 -24.18
N ARG A 207 -4.52 -10.96 -23.80
CA ARG A 207 -5.40 -11.17 -22.64
C ARG A 207 -6.22 -12.45 -22.74
N GLU A 208 -6.76 -12.74 -23.92
CA GLU A 208 -7.54 -13.98 -24.14
C GLU A 208 -6.63 -15.23 -24.10
N GLU A 209 -5.42 -15.13 -24.63
CA GLU A 209 -4.42 -16.21 -24.55
C GLU A 209 -4.03 -16.51 -23.09
N LEU A 210 -3.84 -15.48 -22.26
CA LEU A 210 -3.48 -15.65 -20.84
C LEU A 210 -4.53 -16.43 -20.06
N LYS A 211 -5.82 -16.29 -20.38
CA LYS A 211 -6.91 -17.04 -19.74
C LYS A 211 -6.78 -18.55 -19.92
N CYS A 212 -6.16 -18.98 -21.02
CA CYS A 212 -5.96 -20.39 -21.32
C CYS A 212 -4.58 -20.91 -20.91
N ARG A 213 -3.62 -20.01 -20.71
CA ARG A 213 -2.19 -20.35 -20.57
C ARG A 213 -1.76 -20.60 -19.13
N TYR A 214 -2.34 -19.85 -18.19
CA TYR A 214 -1.94 -19.89 -16.78
C TYR A 214 -3.18 -20.01 -15.89
N ASN A 215 -3.40 -21.23 -15.42
CA ASN A 215 -4.45 -21.54 -14.46
C ASN A 215 -3.86 -21.89 -13.10
N SER A 216 -4.52 -21.50 -12.04
CA SER A 216 -4.18 -21.90 -10.68
C SER A 216 -5.44 -22.36 -9.95
N GLU A 217 -5.35 -23.44 -9.22
CA GLU A 217 -6.44 -23.92 -8.35
C GLU A 217 -6.79 -22.94 -7.23
N LEU A 218 -5.89 -21.97 -6.94
CA LEU A 218 -6.11 -20.96 -5.91
C LEU A 218 -7.04 -19.81 -6.36
N PHE A 219 -7.22 -19.64 -7.68
CA PHE A 219 -7.97 -18.51 -8.23
C PHE A 219 -8.99 -18.97 -9.25
N SER A 220 -10.23 -18.50 -9.11
CA SER A 220 -11.32 -18.82 -10.03
C SER A 220 -11.22 -18.11 -11.39
N ILE A 221 -10.42 -17.05 -11.46
CA ILE A 221 -10.14 -16.27 -12.68
C ILE A 221 -8.62 -16.22 -12.84
N PRO A 222 -8.10 -16.53 -14.03
CA PRO A 222 -6.67 -16.50 -14.35
C PRO A 222 -6.06 -15.10 -14.16
#